data_c94ae026207936677bb9c25439963563
#
_entry.id   c94ae026207936677bb9c25439963563
#
_cell.length_a   1.000
_cell.length_b   1.000
_cell.length_c   1.000
_cell.angle_alpha   90.00
_cell.angle_beta   90.00
_cell.angle_gamma   90.00
#
_symmetry.space_group_name_H-M   'P 1'
#
loop_
_entity.id
_entity.type
_entity.pdbx_description
1 polymer ?
#
loop_
_entity_poly.entity_id
_entity_poly.type
_entity_poly.pdbx_seq_one_letter_code
_entity_poly.pdbx_strand_id
1 'polypeptide(L)'
;FVACADERFFSAADFPNRIDKVVRRSEDGGRTWQKQIAAVEEVGESKNHGSLAIDPALLYDEEQDKIFMLYSHTPTNIGILTAKRGTGFTAAGNKIGSVNGKARHIDGNGKVFAGKKPTAYTVNERGDVFEDGREIGNMYIKNCPVCEFETFFLYICESTDDGRTWSKPVCLNEQVKEKWMSFLGRCPGIGIKIKRGKYAGRLVFPVYFNSQGMFIVPILSLSACVIYSDDGGRTWKRGKSPNDGRKKHGIRLSSRFVADWNNITESQVIELPDGTLRMFMRNHSLKRLVAMAESTDGGQYTY
;
A
#
# COMPACT_ATOMS: atom_id res chain seq x y z
N PHE A 1 -4.12 23.70 4.70
CA PHE A 1 -3.44 22.64 3.96
C PHE A 1 -2.93 21.57 4.91
N VAL A 2 -2.93 20.31 4.43
CA VAL A 2 -2.33 19.17 5.11
C VAL A 2 -1.27 18.57 4.18
N ALA A 3 -0.06 18.39 4.69
CA ALA A 3 1.05 17.74 3.99
C ALA A 3 1.50 16.52 4.76
N CYS A 4 1.78 15.42 4.06
CA CYS A 4 2.34 14.20 4.66
C CYS A 4 3.66 13.82 4.00
N ALA A 5 4.52 13.16 4.76
CA ALA A 5 5.83 12.74 4.30
C ALA A 5 6.31 11.47 5.03
N ASP A 6 7.37 10.86 4.47
CA ASP A 6 8.16 9.84 5.15
C ASP A 6 9.14 10.49 6.13
N GLU A 7 9.11 10.08 7.39
CA GLU A 7 10.18 10.34 8.33
C GLU A 7 11.13 9.16 8.35
N ARG A 8 12.29 9.32 7.72
CA ARG A 8 13.29 8.28 7.54
C ARG A 8 14.37 8.39 8.61
N PHE A 9 14.49 7.40 9.51
CA PHE A 9 15.31 7.53 10.71
C PHE A 9 16.79 7.26 10.48
N PHE A 10 17.15 6.25 9.70
CA PHE A 10 18.53 5.75 9.68
C PHE A 10 19.25 5.94 8.34
N SER A 11 18.53 6.20 7.28
CA SER A 11 19.11 6.43 5.94
C SER A 11 18.10 7.09 5.00
N ALA A 12 18.59 7.61 3.87
CA ALA A 12 17.74 8.12 2.79
C ALA A 12 17.07 7.00 1.96
N ALA A 13 17.51 5.74 2.11
CA ALA A 13 16.96 4.60 1.37
C ALA A 13 15.55 4.23 1.86
N ASP A 14 14.77 3.61 0.97
CA ASP A 14 13.46 3.09 1.29
C ASP A 14 13.55 1.92 2.29
N PHE A 15 14.43 0.96 2.01
CA PHE A 15 14.70 -0.13 2.92
C PHE A 15 16.16 -0.61 2.81
N PRO A 16 16.72 -1.30 3.80
CA PRO A 16 16.19 -1.44 5.15
C PRO A 16 16.20 -0.09 5.89
N ASN A 17 15.15 0.19 6.62
CA ASN A 17 15.00 1.43 7.38
C ASN A 17 13.85 1.29 8.40
N ARG A 18 13.73 2.23 9.35
CA ARG A 18 12.47 2.58 9.98
C ARG A 18 11.93 3.83 9.31
N ILE A 19 10.66 3.82 8.92
CA ILE A 19 10.00 4.96 8.26
C ILE A 19 8.62 5.15 8.88
N ASP A 20 8.40 6.31 9.49
CA ASP A 20 7.10 6.72 10.03
C ASP A 20 6.35 7.61 9.02
N LYS A 21 5.02 7.76 9.19
CA LYS A 21 4.24 8.77 8.47
C LYS A 21 4.06 9.99 9.34
N VAL A 22 4.50 11.12 8.82
CA VAL A 22 4.38 12.39 9.52
C VAL A 22 3.53 13.38 8.74
N VAL A 23 2.84 14.23 9.48
CA VAL A 23 1.91 15.22 8.94
C VAL A 23 2.25 16.60 9.51
N ARG A 24 2.17 17.60 8.65
CA ARG A 24 2.16 19.02 9.03
C ARG A 24 0.94 19.71 8.46
N ARG A 25 0.48 20.72 9.16
CA ARG A 25 -0.72 21.49 8.81
C ARG A 25 -0.37 22.97 8.65
N SER A 26 -1.06 23.62 7.74
CA SER A 26 -1.01 25.06 7.53
C SER A 26 -2.43 25.63 7.49
N GLU A 27 -2.67 26.71 8.19
CA GLU A 27 -3.96 27.41 8.26
C GLU A 27 -3.94 28.72 7.46
N ASP A 28 -2.80 29.08 6.88
CA ASP A 28 -2.57 30.34 6.17
C ASP A 28 -2.19 30.19 4.69
N GLY A 29 -2.63 29.08 4.07
CA GLY A 29 -2.36 28.80 2.66
C GLY A 29 -0.92 28.32 2.39
N GLY A 30 -0.27 27.69 3.37
CA GLY A 30 1.09 27.13 3.22
C GLY A 30 2.21 28.11 3.55
N ARG A 31 1.92 29.31 4.07
CA ARG A 31 2.93 30.31 4.45
C ARG A 31 3.67 29.90 5.71
N THR A 32 2.93 29.39 6.70
CA THR A 32 3.49 28.80 7.93
C THR A 32 2.96 27.40 8.16
N TRP A 33 3.74 26.58 8.84
CA TRP A 33 3.43 25.19 9.10
C TRP A 33 3.53 24.87 10.59
N GLN A 34 2.49 24.23 11.12
CA GLN A 34 2.47 23.80 12.51
C GLN A 34 3.51 22.70 12.78
N LYS A 35 3.74 22.41 14.06
CA LYS A 35 4.63 21.32 14.47
C LYS A 35 4.19 20.00 13.81
N GLN A 36 5.18 19.22 13.37
CA GLN A 36 5.00 17.87 12.87
C GLN A 36 4.38 16.95 13.92
N ILE A 37 3.47 16.10 13.48
CA ILE A 37 2.92 15.00 14.27
C ILE A 37 3.17 13.68 13.53
N ALA A 38 3.35 12.59 14.27
CA ALA A 38 3.35 11.24 13.71
C ALA A 38 1.89 10.79 13.54
N ALA A 39 1.50 10.48 12.30
CA ALA A 39 0.20 9.92 11.99
C ALA A 39 0.23 8.38 12.03
N VAL A 40 1.38 7.77 11.69
CA VAL A 40 1.66 6.34 11.83
C VAL A 40 3.08 6.19 12.33
N GLU A 41 3.24 5.50 13.44
CA GLU A 41 4.54 5.18 14.04
C GLU A 41 4.86 3.71 13.80
N GLU A 42 6.01 3.46 13.21
CA GLU A 42 6.58 2.15 13.01
C GLU A 42 7.58 1.82 14.13
N VAL A 43 8.02 0.57 14.20
CA VAL A 43 8.93 0.11 15.22
C VAL A 43 10.34 -0.11 14.67
N GLY A 44 11.35 0.07 15.50
CA GLY A 44 12.73 -0.24 15.14
C GLY A 44 13.75 0.68 15.76
N GLU A 45 14.93 0.11 16.07
CA GLU A 45 16.02 0.78 16.75
C GLU A 45 17.25 1.00 15.87
N SER A 46 17.26 0.42 14.67
CA SER A 46 18.38 0.55 13.73
C SER A 46 17.93 0.33 12.29
N LYS A 47 18.82 0.67 11.34
CA LYS A 47 18.58 0.49 9.90
C LYS A 47 18.09 -0.92 9.52
N ASN A 48 18.67 -1.97 10.11
CA ASN A 48 18.35 -3.36 9.78
C ASN A 48 17.33 -3.99 10.74
N HIS A 49 16.81 -3.23 11.67
CA HIS A 49 15.84 -3.64 12.68
C HIS A 49 14.71 -2.60 12.76
N GLY A 50 14.07 -2.31 11.65
CA GLY A 50 12.96 -1.36 11.59
C GLY A 50 11.93 -1.80 10.56
N SER A 51 10.65 -1.74 10.92
CA SER A 51 9.54 -1.80 9.98
C SER A 51 9.36 -0.45 9.30
N LEU A 52 8.61 -0.43 8.21
CA LEU A 52 8.40 0.80 7.48
C LEU A 52 6.95 0.99 7.06
N ALA A 53 6.47 2.20 7.23
CA ALA A 53 5.36 2.77 6.50
C ALA A 53 5.95 3.73 5.45
N ILE A 54 5.69 3.52 4.17
CA ILE A 54 6.35 4.27 3.10
C ILE A 54 5.35 4.86 2.13
N ASP A 55 5.72 5.99 1.54
CA ASP A 55 5.02 6.65 0.45
C ASP A 55 3.56 7.01 0.80
N PRO A 56 3.24 8.05 1.59
CA PRO A 56 1.85 8.43 1.88
C PRO A 56 1.18 9.09 0.67
N ALA A 57 -0.12 8.82 0.45
CA ALA A 57 -0.99 9.58 -0.44
C ALA A 57 -2.22 10.06 0.30
N LEU A 58 -2.52 11.35 0.20
CA LEU A 58 -3.73 11.93 0.75
C LEU A 58 -4.84 12.00 -0.29
N LEU A 59 -6.10 11.90 0.19
CA LEU A 59 -7.31 12.21 -0.56
C LEU A 59 -8.28 12.92 0.40
N TYR A 60 -8.80 14.07 0.00
CA TYR A 60 -9.83 14.76 0.74
C TYR A 60 -11.21 14.50 0.12
N ASP A 61 -12.14 14.02 0.95
CA ASP A 61 -13.56 13.91 0.62
C ASP A 61 -14.31 15.06 1.26
N GLU A 62 -14.65 16.05 0.44
CA GLU A 62 -15.34 17.27 0.87
C GLU A 62 -16.78 17.05 1.36
N GLU A 63 -17.45 15.96 0.96
CA GLU A 63 -18.83 15.67 1.41
C GLU A 63 -18.84 15.04 2.82
N GLN A 64 -17.81 14.28 3.16
CA GLN A 64 -17.67 13.66 4.47
C GLN A 64 -16.80 14.51 5.41
N ASP A 65 -16.18 15.58 4.93
CA ASP A 65 -15.14 16.36 5.61
C ASP A 65 -14.04 15.46 6.20
N LYS A 66 -13.50 14.59 5.34
CA LYS A 66 -12.58 13.52 5.74
C LYS A 66 -11.35 13.48 4.87
N ILE A 67 -10.20 13.31 5.50
CA ILE A 67 -8.93 13.07 4.82
C ILE A 67 -8.58 11.59 4.95
N PHE A 68 -8.36 10.92 3.84
CA PHE A 68 -7.79 9.57 3.78
C PHE A 68 -6.29 9.64 3.54
N MET A 69 -5.52 8.78 4.21
CA MET A 69 -4.10 8.56 3.93
C MET A 69 -3.88 7.08 3.61
N LEU A 70 -3.44 6.82 2.38
CA LEU A 70 -3.04 5.50 1.89
C LEU A 70 -1.52 5.39 1.97
N TYR A 71 -0.97 4.27 2.46
CA TYR A 71 0.47 4.01 2.52
C TYR A 71 0.78 2.52 2.43
N SER A 72 2.04 2.19 2.16
CA SER A 72 2.52 0.79 2.15
C SER A 72 3.29 0.50 3.42
N HIS A 73 3.10 -0.70 3.98
CA HIS A 73 3.84 -1.22 5.14
C HIS A 73 4.57 -2.50 4.78
N THR A 74 5.77 -2.69 5.35
CA THR A 74 6.47 -3.98 5.38
C THR A 74 7.17 -4.21 6.71
N PRO A 75 7.28 -5.48 7.15
CA PRO A 75 8.17 -5.82 8.27
C PRO A 75 9.64 -5.64 7.88
N THR A 76 10.52 -5.77 8.85
CA THR A 76 11.97 -5.57 8.69
C THR A 76 12.57 -6.31 7.50
N ASN A 77 13.39 -5.61 6.74
CA ASN A 77 14.18 -6.13 5.60
C ASN A 77 13.35 -6.70 4.44
N ILE A 78 12.09 -6.30 4.29
CA ILE A 78 11.28 -6.69 3.15
C ILE A 78 11.20 -5.53 2.15
N GLY A 79 11.75 -5.74 0.97
CA GLY A 79 11.68 -4.87 -0.19
C GLY A 79 10.98 -5.55 -1.36
N ILE A 80 10.79 -4.81 -2.47
CA ILE A 80 10.04 -5.28 -3.63
C ILE A 80 10.61 -6.58 -4.26
N LEU A 81 11.92 -6.83 -4.13
CA LEU A 81 12.58 -8.04 -4.65
C LEU A 81 12.51 -9.23 -3.70
N THR A 82 12.32 -9.00 -2.40
CA THR A 82 12.35 -10.04 -1.36
C THR A 82 10.96 -10.40 -0.85
N ALA A 83 9.95 -9.58 -1.13
CA ALA A 83 8.58 -9.80 -0.70
C ALA A 83 7.98 -11.09 -1.27
N LYS A 84 7.30 -11.85 -0.42
CA LYS A 84 6.59 -13.08 -0.79
C LYS A 84 5.24 -12.79 -1.42
N ARG A 85 4.80 -13.66 -2.33
CA ARG A 85 3.45 -13.64 -2.90
C ARG A 85 2.41 -13.95 -1.83
N GLY A 86 1.27 -13.28 -1.89
CA GLY A 86 0.14 -13.49 -1.00
C GLY A 86 -0.42 -12.20 -0.42
N THR A 87 -1.60 -12.29 0.13
CA THR A 87 -2.28 -11.15 0.77
C THR A 87 -1.79 -10.88 2.19
N GLY A 88 -1.13 -11.85 2.84
CA GLY A 88 -0.81 -11.81 4.26
C GLY A 88 -1.95 -12.33 5.15
N PHE A 89 -3.03 -12.86 4.54
CA PHE A 89 -4.21 -13.37 5.25
C PHE A 89 -4.61 -14.76 4.76
N THR A 90 -5.18 -15.56 5.65
CA THR A 90 -5.80 -16.86 5.34
C THR A 90 -7.14 -16.63 4.62
N ALA A 91 -7.73 -17.70 4.05
CA ALA A 91 -9.07 -17.62 3.46
C ALA A 91 -10.17 -17.29 4.50
N ALA A 92 -9.91 -17.44 5.79
CA ALA A 92 -10.83 -17.10 6.87
C ALA A 92 -10.58 -15.68 7.44
N GLY A 93 -9.73 -14.86 6.79
CA GLY A 93 -9.44 -13.50 7.21
C GLY A 93 -8.45 -13.36 8.38
N ASN A 94 -7.84 -14.45 8.83
CA ASN A 94 -6.83 -14.39 9.90
C ASN A 94 -5.47 -13.93 9.33
N LYS A 95 -4.76 -13.07 10.05
CA LYS A 95 -3.42 -12.62 9.65
C LYS A 95 -2.45 -13.82 9.60
N ILE A 96 -1.64 -13.89 8.56
CA ILE A 96 -0.58 -14.90 8.46
C ILE A 96 0.68 -14.36 9.11
N GLY A 97 1.33 -15.18 9.92
CA GLY A 97 2.64 -14.95 10.49
C GLY A 97 3.48 -16.23 10.49
N SER A 98 4.60 -16.20 11.18
CA SER A 98 5.41 -17.38 11.43
C SER A 98 5.87 -17.41 12.88
N VAL A 99 6.09 -18.62 13.40
CA VAL A 99 6.78 -18.83 14.68
C VAL A 99 8.00 -19.68 14.39
N ASN A 100 9.19 -19.14 14.64
CA ASN A 100 10.47 -19.80 14.34
C ASN A 100 10.50 -20.33 12.88
N GLY A 101 10.08 -19.51 11.92
CA GLY A 101 10.03 -19.83 10.50
C GLY A 101 8.90 -20.77 10.04
N LYS A 102 8.08 -21.30 10.95
CA LYS A 102 6.93 -22.14 10.61
C LYS A 102 5.67 -21.29 10.50
N ALA A 103 4.93 -21.44 9.38
CA ALA A 103 3.70 -20.69 9.15
C ALA A 103 2.68 -20.86 10.29
N ARG A 104 2.07 -19.76 10.69
CA ARG A 104 1.06 -19.65 11.74
C ARG A 104 -0.03 -18.68 11.27
N HIS A 105 -1.17 -18.65 11.96
CA HIS A 105 -2.15 -17.59 11.81
C HIS A 105 -2.45 -16.93 13.14
N ILE A 106 -2.87 -15.69 13.07
CA ILE A 106 -3.19 -14.83 14.19
C ILE A 106 -4.64 -14.43 14.01
N ASP A 107 -5.48 -14.73 15.00
CA ASP A 107 -6.90 -14.39 14.95
C ASP A 107 -7.14 -12.90 15.27
N GLY A 108 -8.41 -12.46 15.19
CA GLY A 108 -8.82 -11.09 15.47
C GLY A 108 -8.55 -10.61 16.90
N ASN A 109 -8.29 -11.53 17.83
CA ASN A 109 -7.93 -11.23 19.22
C ASN A 109 -6.41 -11.26 19.46
N GLY A 110 -5.62 -11.46 18.39
CA GLY A 110 -4.18 -11.53 18.47
C GLY A 110 -3.62 -12.88 18.94
N LYS A 111 -4.44 -13.92 19.12
CA LYS A 111 -3.96 -15.25 19.52
C LYS A 111 -3.31 -15.95 18.34
N VAL A 112 -2.11 -16.51 18.56
CA VAL A 112 -1.33 -17.21 17.54
C VAL A 112 -1.64 -18.71 17.57
N PHE A 113 -1.91 -19.30 16.40
CA PHE A 113 -2.29 -20.69 16.23
C PHE A 113 -1.33 -21.48 15.33
N ALA A 114 -1.09 -22.74 15.71
CA ALA A 114 -0.48 -23.78 14.90
C ALA A 114 -1.56 -24.72 14.35
N GLY A 115 -2.06 -24.46 13.13
CA GLY A 115 -3.27 -25.10 12.64
C GLY A 115 -4.47 -24.71 13.52
N LYS A 116 -5.12 -25.68 14.16
CA LYS A 116 -6.25 -25.42 15.09
C LYS A 116 -5.82 -25.28 16.57
N LYS A 117 -4.55 -25.50 16.89
CA LYS A 117 -4.07 -25.48 18.28
C LYS A 117 -3.52 -24.10 18.63
N PRO A 118 -3.99 -23.45 19.73
CA PRO A 118 -3.39 -22.22 20.21
C PRO A 118 -1.95 -22.47 20.68
N THR A 119 -1.09 -21.45 20.55
CA THR A 119 0.28 -21.44 21.05
C THR A 119 0.35 -20.63 22.35
N ALA A 120 1.53 -20.53 22.98
CA ALA A 120 1.79 -19.64 24.10
C ALA A 120 1.73 -18.13 23.70
N TYR A 121 1.83 -17.83 22.39
CA TYR A 121 1.99 -16.47 21.88
C TYR A 121 0.67 -15.74 21.68
N THR A 122 0.71 -14.43 21.97
CA THR A 122 -0.29 -13.45 21.56
C THR A 122 0.40 -12.23 20.97
N VAL A 123 -0.31 -11.49 20.12
CA VAL A 123 0.17 -10.27 19.47
C VAL A 123 -0.87 -9.18 19.66
N ASN A 124 -0.47 -8.00 20.12
CA ASN A 124 -1.39 -6.86 20.22
C ASN A 124 -1.50 -6.09 18.89
N GLU A 125 -2.32 -5.04 18.87
CA GLU A 125 -2.54 -4.21 17.68
C GLU A 125 -1.28 -3.48 17.19
N ARG A 126 -0.31 -3.23 18.05
CA ARG A 126 0.98 -2.59 17.72
C ARG A 126 2.02 -3.59 17.21
N GLY A 127 1.67 -4.88 17.17
CA GLY A 127 2.58 -5.95 16.81
C GLY A 127 3.46 -6.45 17.95
N ASP A 128 3.29 -5.95 19.18
CA ASP A 128 4.04 -6.44 20.34
C ASP A 128 3.62 -7.87 20.64
N VAL A 129 4.62 -8.73 20.85
CA VAL A 129 4.46 -10.18 21.03
C VAL A 129 4.64 -10.52 22.48
N PHE A 130 3.71 -11.34 23.00
CA PHE A 130 3.72 -11.84 24.36
C PHE A 130 3.79 -13.37 24.34
N GLU A 131 4.62 -13.93 25.20
CA GLU A 131 4.65 -15.37 25.53
C GLU A 131 4.17 -15.55 26.96
N ASP A 132 3.08 -16.28 27.15
CA ASP A 132 2.42 -16.47 28.46
C ASP A 132 2.22 -15.16 29.25
N GLY A 133 1.86 -14.09 28.54
CA GLY A 133 1.58 -12.76 29.09
C GLY A 133 2.81 -11.85 29.31
N ARG A 134 4.04 -12.35 29.07
CA ARG A 134 5.27 -11.55 29.13
C ARG A 134 5.61 -11.03 27.74
N GLU A 135 5.84 -9.75 27.61
CA GLU A 135 6.34 -9.14 26.36
C GLU A 135 7.74 -9.64 26.03
N ILE A 136 7.94 -10.08 24.77
CA ILE A 136 9.20 -10.66 24.28
C ILE A 136 9.73 -10.00 23.00
N GLY A 137 9.03 -9.02 22.43
CA GLY A 137 9.46 -8.27 21.25
C GLY A 137 8.29 -7.84 20.40
N ASN A 138 8.56 -7.52 19.13
CA ASN A 138 7.54 -7.06 18.18
C ASN A 138 7.63 -7.86 16.87
N MET A 139 6.48 -8.27 16.32
CA MET A 139 6.40 -9.14 15.14
C MET A 139 6.90 -8.51 13.83
N TYR A 140 7.03 -7.20 13.79
CA TYR A 140 7.55 -6.49 12.62
C TYR A 140 9.08 -6.43 12.59
N ILE A 141 9.74 -6.78 13.70
CA ILE A 141 11.20 -6.70 13.86
C ILE A 141 11.82 -8.08 13.72
N LYS A 142 12.99 -8.14 13.06
CA LYS A 142 13.80 -9.35 12.97
C LYS A 142 14.24 -9.83 14.35
N ASN A 143 14.31 -11.15 14.54
CA ASN A 143 14.67 -11.87 15.76
C ASN A 143 13.55 -11.98 16.82
N CYS A 144 12.35 -11.53 16.55
CA CYS A 144 11.19 -11.93 17.32
C CYS A 144 10.80 -13.36 16.96
N PRO A 145 10.43 -14.23 17.92
CA PRO A 145 9.96 -15.59 17.62
C PRO A 145 8.73 -15.61 16.71
N VAL A 146 7.83 -14.64 16.88
CA VAL A 146 6.67 -14.43 16.01
C VAL A 146 6.98 -13.32 15.03
N CYS A 147 6.90 -13.60 13.73
CA CYS A 147 7.12 -12.62 12.68
C CYS A 147 5.90 -12.49 11.77
N GLU A 148 5.68 -11.30 11.25
CA GLU A 148 4.66 -11.03 10.24
C GLU A 148 5.02 -11.73 8.91
N PHE A 149 4.00 -12.00 8.08
CA PHE A 149 4.21 -12.52 6.73
C PHE A 149 5.00 -11.52 5.88
N GLU A 150 6.08 -11.97 5.29
CA GLU A 150 7.06 -11.16 4.57
C GLU A 150 6.53 -10.69 3.20
N THR A 151 5.53 -9.80 3.20
CA THR A 151 4.91 -9.21 2.00
C THR A 151 4.68 -7.72 2.19
N PHE A 152 4.22 -7.04 1.15
CA PHE A 152 3.73 -5.67 1.25
C PHE A 152 2.26 -5.66 1.69
N PHE A 153 1.95 -4.79 2.62
CA PHE A 153 0.61 -4.48 3.08
C PHE A 153 0.24 -3.06 2.66
N LEU A 154 -0.96 -2.90 2.12
CA LEU A 154 -1.52 -1.59 1.78
C LEU A 154 -2.49 -1.20 2.89
N TYR A 155 -2.16 -0.13 3.60
CA TYR A 155 -2.96 0.38 4.71
C TYR A 155 -3.60 1.71 4.36
N ILE A 156 -4.78 1.94 4.94
CA ILE A 156 -5.48 3.22 4.90
C ILE A 156 -5.85 3.65 6.32
N CYS A 157 -5.69 4.93 6.62
CA CYS A 157 -6.24 5.58 7.82
C CYS A 157 -6.94 6.87 7.41
N GLU A 158 -7.72 7.42 8.33
CA GLU A 158 -8.54 8.61 8.07
C GLU A 158 -8.45 9.62 9.21
N SER A 159 -8.66 10.89 8.85
CA SER A 159 -8.78 12.00 9.79
C SER A 159 -10.07 12.77 9.51
N THR A 160 -10.80 13.12 10.56
CA THR A 160 -12.03 13.94 10.53
C THR A 160 -11.87 15.27 11.27
N ASP A 161 -10.62 15.69 11.49
CA ASP A 161 -10.27 16.88 12.25
C ASP A 161 -9.12 17.67 11.59
N ASP A 162 -9.11 17.72 10.25
CA ASP A 162 -8.09 18.41 9.42
C ASP A 162 -6.67 17.84 9.61
N GLY A 163 -6.53 16.55 9.88
CA GLY A 163 -5.23 15.91 10.06
C GLY A 163 -4.58 16.12 11.43
N ARG A 164 -5.36 16.51 12.46
CA ARG A 164 -4.85 16.62 13.84
C ARG A 164 -4.68 15.24 14.48
N THR A 165 -5.64 14.35 14.24
CA THR A 165 -5.59 12.95 14.69
C THR A 165 -5.93 12.02 13.53
N TRP A 166 -5.49 10.77 13.64
CA TRP A 166 -5.67 9.74 12.62
C TRP A 166 -6.24 8.47 13.22
N SER A 167 -7.13 7.83 12.51
CA SER A 167 -7.70 6.55 12.90
C SER A 167 -6.65 5.44 12.92
N LYS A 168 -6.97 4.32 13.57
CA LYS A 168 -6.20 3.08 13.42
C LYS A 168 -6.15 2.70 11.94
N PRO A 169 -4.99 2.27 11.42
CA PRO A 169 -4.86 1.82 10.05
C PRO A 169 -5.66 0.55 9.77
N VAL A 170 -6.31 0.50 8.62
CA VAL A 170 -7.04 -0.67 8.10
C VAL A 170 -6.28 -1.25 6.92
N CYS A 171 -5.98 -2.55 6.95
CA CYS A 171 -5.32 -3.25 5.85
C CYS A 171 -6.30 -3.54 4.71
N LEU A 172 -5.94 -3.16 3.50
CA LEU A 172 -6.77 -3.35 2.30
C LEU A 172 -6.41 -4.61 1.50
N ASN A 173 -5.37 -5.37 1.90
CA ASN A 173 -4.86 -6.48 1.09
C ASN A 173 -5.93 -7.53 0.72
N GLU A 174 -6.82 -7.87 1.64
CA GLU A 174 -7.88 -8.86 1.36
C GLU A 174 -8.88 -8.36 0.31
N GLN A 175 -9.03 -7.06 0.16
CA GLN A 175 -9.97 -6.44 -0.78
C GLN A 175 -9.35 -6.22 -2.16
N VAL A 176 -8.07 -5.85 -2.23
CA VAL A 176 -7.46 -5.31 -3.46
C VAL A 176 -6.22 -6.07 -3.95
N LYS A 177 -5.57 -6.88 -3.10
CA LYS A 177 -4.34 -7.61 -3.46
C LYS A 177 -4.65 -9.07 -3.82
N GLU A 178 -4.19 -9.49 -4.99
CA GLU A 178 -4.32 -10.88 -5.43
C GLU A 178 -3.23 -11.78 -4.82
N LYS A 179 -3.54 -13.07 -4.63
CA LYS A 179 -2.60 -14.05 -4.05
C LYS A 179 -1.29 -14.23 -4.84
N TRP A 180 -1.30 -13.91 -6.12
CA TRP A 180 -0.10 -13.98 -6.97
C TRP A 180 0.78 -12.74 -6.90
N MET A 181 0.34 -11.65 -6.28
CA MET A 181 1.12 -10.42 -6.10
C MET A 181 2.05 -10.56 -4.90
N SER A 182 3.31 -10.18 -5.06
CA SER A 182 4.24 -10.01 -3.92
C SER A 182 4.20 -8.58 -3.39
N PHE A 183 3.99 -7.61 -4.29
CA PHE A 183 3.87 -6.19 -3.99
C PHE A 183 2.54 -5.65 -4.54
N LEU A 184 1.87 -4.87 -3.75
CA LEU A 184 0.87 -3.89 -4.14
C LEU A 184 1.11 -2.69 -3.26
N GLY A 185 1.50 -1.58 -3.86
CA GLY A 185 1.85 -0.35 -3.18
C GLY A 185 1.20 0.85 -3.83
N ARG A 186 1.16 1.93 -3.08
CA ARG A 186 0.63 3.17 -3.57
C ARG A 186 1.64 3.90 -4.47
N CYS A 187 1.16 4.85 -5.26
CA CYS A 187 1.98 5.73 -6.09
C CYS A 187 2.26 7.07 -5.38
N PRO A 188 3.40 7.72 -5.62
CA PRO A 188 3.63 9.10 -5.19
C PRO A 188 2.54 10.03 -5.75
N GLY A 189 1.99 10.93 -4.93
CA GLY A 189 0.99 11.88 -5.35
C GLY A 189 -0.25 11.88 -4.45
N ILE A 190 -1.41 12.18 -5.01
CA ILE A 190 -2.67 12.28 -4.29
C ILE A 190 -3.73 11.35 -4.89
N GLY A 191 -4.70 10.95 -4.05
CA GLY A 191 -5.97 10.41 -4.54
C GLY A 191 -6.89 11.52 -5.01
N ILE A 192 -7.95 11.16 -5.72
CA ILE A 192 -8.98 12.08 -6.18
C ILE A 192 -10.37 11.52 -5.85
N LYS A 193 -11.34 12.43 -5.68
CA LYS A 193 -12.77 12.14 -5.74
C LYS A 193 -13.29 12.54 -7.11
N ILE A 194 -13.91 11.62 -7.84
CA ILE A 194 -14.52 11.89 -9.15
C ILE A 194 -15.71 12.84 -8.94
N LYS A 195 -15.73 13.93 -9.69
CA LYS A 195 -16.74 14.98 -9.56
C LYS A 195 -17.83 14.90 -10.64
N ARG A 196 -17.60 14.19 -11.74
CA ARG A 196 -18.44 14.21 -12.93
C ARG A 196 -18.90 12.84 -13.39
N GLY A 197 -20.03 12.84 -14.11
CA GLY A 197 -20.52 11.67 -14.81
C GLY A 197 -21.06 10.57 -13.91
N LYS A 198 -21.14 9.37 -14.46
CA LYS A 198 -21.72 8.18 -13.82
C LYS A 198 -21.02 7.77 -12.52
N TYR A 199 -19.75 8.10 -12.39
CA TYR A 199 -18.92 7.68 -11.27
C TYR A 199 -18.62 8.83 -10.29
N ALA A 200 -19.39 9.94 -10.36
CA ALA A 200 -19.28 11.03 -9.40
C ALA A 200 -19.44 10.51 -7.96
N GLY A 201 -18.60 10.99 -7.05
CA GLY A 201 -18.50 10.51 -5.66
C GLY A 201 -17.53 9.37 -5.42
N ARG A 202 -17.04 8.67 -6.46
CA ARG A 202 -16.03 7.61 -6.34
C ARG A 202 -14.70 8.18 -5.87
N LEU A 203 -14.14 7.57 -4.82
CA LEU A 203 -12.78 7.84 -4.36
C LEU A 203 -11.80 6.96 -5.15
N VAL A 204 -10.67 7.51 -5.58
CA VAL A 204 -9.69 6.82 -6.42
C VAL A 204 -8.28 7.09 -5.93
N PHE A 205 -7.48 6.05 -5.71
CA PHE A 205 -6.04 6.15 -5.49
C PHE A 205 -5.27 5.40 -6.58
N PRO A 206 -4.24 6.01 -7.17
CA PRO A 206 -3.31 5.29 -8.03
C PRO A 206 -2.42 4.38 -7.20
N VAL A 207 -2.22 3.16 -7.70
CA VAL A 207 -1.38 2.11 -7.11
C VAL A 207 -0.63 1.37 -8.21
N TYR A 208 0.41 0.62 -7.83
CA TYR A 208 1.07 -0.31 -8.75
C TYR A 208 1.42 -1.61 -8.03
N PHE A 209 1.60 -2.67 -8.80
CA PHE A 209 1.81 -4.00 -8.27
C PHE A 209 2.82 -4.78 -9.11
N ASN A 210 3.37 -5.84 -8.52
CA ASN A 210 4.16 -6.79 -9.27
C ASN A 210 3.59 -8.21 -9.19
N SER A 211 3.90 -9.00 -10.23
CA SER A 211 3.99 -10.43 -10.15
C SER A 211 5.46 -10.78 -10.24
N GLN A 212 6.07 -11.38 -9.21
CA GLN A 212 7.45 -11.86 -9.35
C GLN A 212 7.56 -12.70 -10.61
N GLY A 213 8.44 -12.30 -11.53
CA GLY A 213 8.81 -13.11 -12.68
C GLY A 213 9.42 -14.44 -12.23
N MET A 214 9.25 -15.48 -13.02
CA MET A 214 10.05 -16.69 -12.87
C MET A 214 11.51 -16.35 -13.23
N PHE A 215 12.46 -16.99 -12.61
CA PHE A 215 13.94 -16.90 -12.66
C PHE A 215 14.65 -16.40 -13.93
N ILE A 216 13.93 -16.03 -14.94
CA ILE A 216 14.42 -15.56 -16.25
C ILE A 216 13.55 -14.35 -16.62
N VAL A 217 14.11 -13.20 -16.90
CA VAL A 217 13.50 -11.95 -17.36
C VAL A 217 11.97 -12.04 -17.68
N PRO A 218 11.10 -11.21 -17.09
CA PRO A 218 11.43 -10.00 -16.33
C PRO A 218 11.75 -10.29 -14.85
N ILE A 219 12.74 -9.58 -14.33
CA ILE A 219 13.09 -9.61 -12.91
C ILE A 219 11.92 -9.05 -12.08
N LEU A 220 11.25 -8.03 -12.61
CA LEU A 220 10.05 -7.43 -12.07
C LEU A 220 9.02 -7.24 -13.18
N SER A 221 7.82 -7.77 -12.99
CA SER A 221 6.66 -7.49 -13.84
C SER A 221 5.79 -6.45 -13.11
N LEU A 222 5.93 -5.17 -13.49
CA LEU A 222 5.30 -4.05 -12.79
C LEU A 222 4.18 -3.44 -13.63
N SER A 223 3.03 -3.20 -13.00
CA SER A 223 1.87 -2.61 -13.66
C SER A 223 1.13 -1.64 -12.74
N ALA A 224 0.87 -0.44 -13.23
CA ALA A 224 0.03 0.53 -12.55
C ALA A 224 -1.45 0.19 -12.74
N CYS A 225 -2.26 0.57 -11.75
CA CYS A 225 -3.71 0.60 -11.81
C CYS A 225 -4.26 1.60 -10.78
N VAL A 226 -5.53 1.56 -10.49
CA VAL A 226 -6.13 2.28 -9.37
C VAL A 226 -6.81 1.31 -8.41
N ILE A 227 -6.97 1.74 -7.16
CA ILE A 227 -8.01 1.23 -6.29
C ILE A 227 -9.08 2.30 -6.14
N TYR A 228 -10.32 1.89 -5.95
CA TYR A 228 -11.44 2.82 -5.83
C TYR A 228 -12.48 2.34 -4.82
N SER A 229 -13.22 3.30 -4.26
CA SER A 229 -14.35 3.08 -3.36
C SER A 229 -15.59 3.80 -3.90
N ASP A 230 -16.73 3.12 -3.89
CA ASP A 230 -18.05 3.63 -4.27
C ASP A 230 -18.93 3.93 -3.05
N ASP A 231 -18.42 3.71 -1.84
CA ASP A 231 -19.20 3.76 -0.59
C ASP A 231 -18.55 4.64 0.48
N GLY A 232 -17.81 5.67 0.04
CA GLY A 232 -17.19 6.65 0.94
C GLY A 232 -16.00 6.09 1.73
N GLY A 233 -15.24 5.16 1.16
CA GLY A 233 -14.02 4.60 1.74
C GLY A 233 -14.22 3.37 2.62
N ARG A 234 -15.45 2.85 2.76
CA ARG A 234 -15.75 1.66 3.57
C ARG A 234 -15.22 0.37 2.95
N THR A 235 -15.37 0.23 1.63
CA THR A 235 -14.82 -0.89 0.87
C THR A 235 -14.07 -0.40 -0.36
N TRP A 236 -13.04 -1.18 -0.77
CA TRP A 236 -12.17 -0.82 -1.87
C TRP A 236 -12.10 -1.96 -2.89
N LYS A 237 -12.00 -1.59 -4.16
CA LYS A 237 -11.86 -2.50 -5.29
C LYS A 237 -10.67 -2.10 -6.13
N ARG A 238 -10.02 -3.06 -6.77
CA ARG A 238 -8.93 -2.77 -7.73
C ARG A 238 -9.47 -2.69 -9.15
N GLY A 239 -9.08 -1.64 -9.86
CA GLY A 239 -9.34 -1.46 -11.28
C GLY A 239 -8.40 -2.30 -12.17
N LYS A 240 -8.65 -2.29 -13.48
CA LYS A 240 -7.79 -2.91 -14.48
C LYS A 240 -6.56 -2.05 -14.75
N SER A 241 -5.46 -2.71 -15.11
CA SER A 241 -4.24 -2.03 -15.50
C SER A 241 -4.26 -1.63 -16.99
N PRO A 242 -3.65 -0.49 -17.36
CA PRO A 242 -3.38 -0.19 -18.77
C PRO A 242 -2.58 -1.26 -19.50
N ASN A 243 -1.86 -2.13 -18.81
CA ASN A 243 -1.19 -3.27 -19.42
C ASN A 243 -2.12 -4.45 -19.78
N ASP A 244 -3.34 -4.50 -19.23
CA ASP A 244 -4.27 -5.58 -19.52
C ASP A 244 -4.91 -5.39 -20.90
N GLY A 245 -4.51 -6.25 -21.84
CA GLY A 245 -5.02 -6.24 -23.21
C GLY A 245 -4.34 -5.27 -24.17
N ARG A 246 -3.44 -4.41 -23.71
CA ARG A 246 -2.64 -3.54 -24.58
C ARG A 246 -1.86 -4.36 -25.59
N LYS A 247 -1.93 -3.97 -26.85
CA LYS A 247 -1.09 -4.57 -27.92
C LYS A 247 0.19 -3.77 -28.11
N LYS A 248 1.33 -4.44 -28.16
CA LYS A 248 2.61 -3.87 -28.52
C LYS A 248 3.34 -4.79 -29.49
N HIS A 249 3.70 -4.28 -30.68
CA HIS A 249 4.27 -5.08 -31.77
C HIS A 249 3.46 -6.35 -32.07
N GLY A 250 2.11 -6.23 -32.09
CA GLY A 250 1.20 -7.35 -32.34
C GLY A 250 0.95 -8.28 -31.14
N ILE A 251 1.74 -8.20 -30.07
CA ILE A 251 1.61 -9.02 -28.86
C ILE A 251 0.66 -8.37 -27.87
N ARG A 252 -0.34 -9.13 -27.40
CA ARG A 252 -1.23 -8.69 -26.32
C ARG A 252 -0.53 -8.83 -24.99
N LEU A 253 -0.45 -7.74 -24.25
CA LEU A 253 0.14 -7.72 -22.90
C LEU A 253 -0.86 -8.19 -21.83
N SER A 254 -0.32 -8.59 -20.70
CA SER A 254 -1.05 -8.89 -19.46
C SER A 254 -0.32 -8.28 -18.29
N SER A 255 -1.03 -7.61 -17.39
CA SER A 255 -0.44 -7.04 -16.19
C SER A 255 0.18 -8.09 -15.23
N ARG A 256 -0.18 -9.37 -15.41
CA ARG A 256 0.41 -10.47 -14.64
C ARG A 256 1.80 -10.88 -15.14
N PHE A 257 2.13 -10.54 -16.38
CA PHE A 257 3.43 -10.86 -16.97
C PHE A 257 3.81 -9.76 -17.97
N VAL A 258 4.63 -8.84 -17.54
CA VAL A 258 5.06 -7.67 -18.32
C VAL A 258 6.57 -7.68 -18.40
N ALA A 259 7.13 -7.59 -19.61
CA ALA A 259 8.57 -7.43 -19.79
C ALA A 259 9.04 -6.09 -19.21
N ASP A 260 10.29 -6.04 -18.70
CA ASP A 260 10.82 -4.88 -17.96
C ASP A 260 10.66 -3.54 -18.72
N TRP A 261 10.88 -3.52 -20.02
CA TRP A 261 10.68 -2.33 -20.87
C TRP A 261 9.22 -1.95 -21.12
N ASN A 262 8.26 -2.71 -20.61
CA ASN A 262 6.83 -2.42 -20.65
C ASN A 262 6.28 -2.10 -19.24
N ASN A 263 7.13 -2.13 -18.24
CA ASN A 263 6.75 -1.77 -16.88
C ASN A 263 6.25 -0.32 -16.83
N ILE A 264 5.14 -0.15 -16.13
CA ILE A 264 4.55 1.14 -15.77
C ILE A 264 4.28 1.12 -14.26
N THR A 265 4.73 2.17 -13.57
CA THR A 265 4.70 2.21 -12.10
C THR A 265 4.14 3.55 -11.62
N GLU A 266 4.71 4.10 -10.61
CA GLU A 266 4.38 5.37 -9.97
C GLU A 266 3.53 6.27 -10.87
N SER A 267 2.27 6.48 -10.50
CA SER A 267 1.32 7.15 -11.36
C SER A 267 0.51 8.21 -10.61
N GLN A 268 0.01 9.15 -11.38
CA GLN A 268 -0.95 10.17 -10.92
C GLN A 268 -2.18 10.13 -11.83
N VAL A 269 -3.36 10.25 -11.21
CA VAL A 269 -4.64 10.30 -11.92
C VAL A 269 -5.24 11.70 -11.79
N ILE A 270 -5.80 12.19 -12.89
CA ILE A 270 -6.60 13.40 -12.92
C ILE A 270 -7.95 13.12 -13.60
N GLU A 271 -8.97 13.88 -13.23
CA GLU A 271 -10.25 13.91 -13.92
C GLU A 271 -10.27 15.06 -14.93
N LEU A 272 -10.58 14.75 -16.19
CA LEU A 272 -10.75 15.75 -17.24
C LEU A 272 -12.14 16.39 -17.20
N PRO A 273 -12.36 17.54 -17.88
CA PRO A 273 -13.65 18.23 -17.89
C PRO A 273 -14.83 17.39 -18.39
N ASP A 274 -14.59 16.38 -19.22
CA ASP A 274 -15.59 15.43 -19.74
C ASP A 274 -15.84 14.23 -18.82
N GLY A 275 -15.17 14.15 -17.66
CA GLY A 275 -15.26 13.04 -16.72
C GLY A 275 -14.33 11.86 -17.02
N THR A 276 -13.53 11.93 -18.08
CA THR A 276 -12.49 10.94 -18.37
C THR A 276 -11.40 11.00 -17.32
N LEU A 277 -10.97 9.84 -16.82
CA LEU A 277 -9.79 9.75 -15.96
C LEU A 277 -8.53 9.56 -16.82
N ARG A 278 -7.55 10.43 -16.64
CA ARG A 278 -6.24 10.33 -17.29
C ARG A 278 -5.20 9.97 -16.26
N MET A 279 -4.45 8.89 -16.53
CA MET A 279 -3.34 8.41 -15.70
C MET A 279 -2.01 8.70 -16.38
N PHE A 280 -1.11 9.37 -15.68
CA PHE A 280 0.28 9.55 -16.07
C PHE A 280 1.13 8.60 -15.25
N MET A 281 2.05 7.86 -15.90
CA MET A 281 2.78 6.76 -15.29
C MET A 281 4.27 6.85 -15.57
N ARG A 282 5.10 6.50 -14.59
CA ARG A 282 6.51 6.25 -14.81
C ARG A 282 6.67 5.09 -15.77
N ASN A 283 7.39 5.32 -16.85
CA ASN A 283 7.61 4.37 -17.93
C ASN A 283 9.05 3.85 -17.90
N HIS A 284 9.24 2.56 -17.81
CA HIS A 284 10.54 1.91 -17.75
C HIS A 284 11.14 1.61 -19.13
N SER A 285 10.49 2.03 -20.21
CA SER A 285 11.07 1.89 -21.55
C SER A 285 12.25 2.85 -21.75
N LEU A 286 13.16 2.49 -22.65
CA LEU A 286 14.32 3.32 -23.02
C LEU A 286 13.95 4.65 -23.69
N LYS A 287 12.67 4.85 -24.04
CA LYS A 287 12.18 6.09 -24.70
C LYS A 287 12.18 7.32 -23.79
N ARG A 288 12.34 7.17 -22.48
CA ARG A 288 12.35 8.26 -21.48
C ARG A 288 11.13 9.20 -21.54
N LEU A 289 9.96 8.66 -21.92
CA LEU A 289 8.70 9.38 -22.00
C LEU A 289 7.79 8.94 -20.86
N VAL A 290 6.95 9.83 -20.37
CA VAL A 290 5.85 9.49 -19.47
C VAL A 290 4.84 8.64 -20.24
N ALA A 291 4.39 7.53 -19.67
CA ALA A 291 3.28 6.77 -20.24
C ALA A 291 1.95 7.41 -19.81
N MET A 292 0.95 7.35 -20.68
CA MET A 292 -0.38 7.89 -20.43
C MET A 292 -1.43 6.85 -20.82
N ALA A 293 -2.51 6.78 -20.04
CA ALA A 293 -3.71 6.00 -20.35
C ALA A 293 -4.97 6.75 -19.91
N GLU A 294 -6.09 6.45 -20.54
CA GLU A 294 -7.38 7.04 -20.21
C GLU A 294 -8.41 5.96 -19.84
N SER A 295 -9.39 6.34 -19.06
CA SER A 295 -10.51 5.51 -18.66
C SER A 295 -11.78 6.36 -18.64
N THR A 296 -12.80 5.92 -19.36
CA THR A 296 -14.16 6.51 -19.37
C THR A 296 -15.12 5.74 -18.44
N ASP A 297 -14.64 4.69 -17.80
CA ASP A 297 -15.42 3.80 -16.94
C ASP A 297 -14.94 3.81 -15.46
N GLY A 298 -14.45 4.98 -15.02
CA GLY A 298 -14.16 5.26 -13.62
C GLY A 298 -12.98 4.48 -13.04
N GLY A 299 -11.94 4.21 -13.85
CA GLY A 299 -10.70 3.57 -13.41
C GLY A 299 -10.48 2.15 -13.91
N GLN A 300 -11.30 1.69 -14.84
CA GLN A 300 -11.04 0.45 -15.60
C GLN A 300 -10.26 0.82 -16.86
N TYR A 301 -8.95 0.90 -16.77
CA TYR A 301 -8.12 1.24 -17.92
C TYR A 301 -8.09 0.08 -18.90
N THR A 302 -8.64 0.29 -20.07
CA THR A 302 -8.64 -0.68 -21.18
C THR A 302 -8.07 0.00 -22.42
N TYR A 303 -7.43 -0.77 -23.28
CA TYR A 303 -6.94 -0.32 -24.59
C TYR A 303 -7.89 -0.79 -25.68
#